data_805ebd372f70665e058ab924973663c1
#
_entry.id   805ebd372f70665e058ab924973663c1
#
_cell.length_a   1.000
_cell.length_b   1.000
_cell.length_c   1.000
_cell.angle_alpha   90.00
_cell.angle_beta   90.00
_cell.angle_gamma   90.00
#
_symmetry.space_group_name_H-M   'P 1'
#
loop_
_entity.id
_entity.type
_entity.pdbx_description
1 polymer ?
#
loop_
_entity_poly.entity_id
_entity_poly.type
_entity_poly.pdbx_seq_one_letter_code
_entity_poly.pdbx_strand_id
1 'polypeptide(L)'
;MKKILAIIVAVAALSACTKEPGYVIKGQAGELDGKAVLAYALPDGTPFSDTVAMNKGKFIFKGSVPDVVIGSVSLLPAGEDPLRANVYVENCPLTMNVNLDKVIDYARYGGKILSDVTTTGGPNNEFANQMQNVRTVIAQRPELKELAAAIEEVESMGYADMAAYQQKQAEVQRKFAEQLPAYYDALEEETKKVIAENPDVEAAAYMFNRYYNDATTEEFEEAFNQYSEKVRNSFLAAEAREELAARKATQPGAEAPDFTLNDQDGNPVTLSSLRGQYVIVDFWASWCKPCRAGMPAMKELYKKYHPKGLEIIGVSDDTDHNAWKNAIAQDQTPWIHVVDEFPVENRPARVGLLYGVHYIPSYFLLDKEGKVIGKMEHEELEAKLAELLD
;
A
#
# COMPACT_ATOMS: atom_id res chain seq x y z
N MET A 1 11.49 16.36 44.38
CA MET A 1 12.09 15.03 44.18
C MET A 1 10.98 14.01 44.02
N LYS A 2 10.68 13.60 42.82
CA LYS A 2 9.85 12.42 42.41
C LYS A 2 9.40 12.67 40.98
N LYS A 3 10.22 12.36 39.99
CA LYS A 3 9.85 12.12 38.60
C LYS A 3 11.11 11.54 37.96
N ILE A 4 11.16 10.23 37.82
CA ILE A 4 11.95 9.44 36.86
C ILE A 4 11.66 7.98 37.27
N LEU A 5 10.63 7.38 36.66
CA LEU A 5 10.49 5.92 36.55
C LEU A 5 9.39 5.60 35.53
N ALA A 6 9.73 5.66 34.26
CA ALA A 6 8.89 5.11 33.21
C ALA A 6 9.66 5.02 31.87
N ILE A 7 10.89 4.57 31.87
CA ILE A 7 11.59 4.20 30.62
C ILE A 7 12.56 3.07 30.98
N ILE A 8 12.10 1.86 31.14
CA ILE A 8 12.89 0.61 31.05
C ILE A 8 11.89 -0.55 30.98
N VAL A 9 11.26 -0.79 29.83
CA VAL A 9 10.60 -2.08 29.52
C VAL A 9 10.83 -2.50 28.05
N ALA A 10 11.30 -1.63 27.17
CA ALA A 10 11.39 -1.92 25.74
C ALA A 10 12.62 -2.76 25.30
N VAL A 11 13.62 -3.00 26.16
CA VAL A 11 14.89 -3.64 25.74
C VAL A 11 14.89 -5.18 25.92
N ALA A 12 13.92 -5.76 26.62
CA ALA A 12 13.93 -7.19 26.90
C ALA A 12 13.26 -8.07 25.80
N ALA A 13 12.47 -7.49 24.90
CA ALA A 13 11.75 -8.25 23.86
C ALA A 13 12.62 -8.62 22.64
N LEU A 14 13.65 -7.83 22.34
CA LEU A 14 14.51 -8.03 21.16
C LEU A 14 15.37 -9.30 21.17
N SER A 15 15.55 -9.96 22.30
CA SER A 15 16.39 -11.17 22.39
C SER A 15 15.62 -12.50 22.33
N ALA A 16 14.28 -12.48 22.32
CA ALA A 16 13.48 -13.71 22.39
C ALA A 16 13.30 -14.39 21.02
N CYS A 17 13.22 -13.60 19.93
CA CYS A 17 12.95 -14.15 18.58
C CYS A 17 14.15 -14.87 17.93
N THR A 18 15.36 -14.76 18.45
CA THR A 18 16.57 -15.33 17.82
C THR A 18 16.85 -16.80 18.22
N LYS A 19 16.07 -17.39 19.12
CA LYS A 19 16.34 -18.72 19.67
C LYS A 19 15.30 -19.80 19.31
N GLU A 20 14.14 -19.44 18.80
CA GLU A 20 13.09 -20.41 18.47
C GLU A 20 13.17 -20.80 16.99
N PRO A 21 13.11 -22.08 16.66
CA PRO A 21 13.14 -22.54 15.26
C PRO A 21 11.85 -22.24 14.48
N GLY A 22 10.83 -21.64 15.12
CA GLY A 22 9.55 -21.31 14.51
C GLY A 22 8.68 -20.45 15.43
N TYR A 23 7.45 -20.18 14.98
CA TYR A 23 6.45 -19.46 15.78
C TYR A 23 5.63 -20.39 16.67
N VAL A 24 5.20 -19.86 17.82
CA VAL A 24 4.15 -20.44 18.66
C VAL A 24 3.17 -19.32 19.00
N ILE A 25 2.00 -19.29 18.36
CA ILE A 25 0.96 -18.27 18.59
C ILE A 25 -0.05 -18.87 19.57
N LYS A 26 -0.09 -18.35 20.80
CA LYS A 26 -1.10 -18.70 21.81
C LYS A 26 -2.18 -17.63 21.81
N GLY A 27 -3.42 -18.00 21.53
CA GLY A 27 -4.55 -17.09 21.53
C GLY A 27 -5.52 -17.29 22.69
N GLN A 28 -6.14 -16.19 23.14
CA GLN A 28 -7.24 -16.16 24.10
C GLN A 28 -8.33 -15.21 23.59
N ALA A 29 -9.53 -15.73 23.38
CA ALA A 29 -10.70 -15.01 22.88
C ALA A 29 -11.94 -15.29 23.75
N GLY A 30 -12.00 -14.65 24.91
CA GLY A 30 -13.09 -14.88 25.89
C GLY A 30 -13.27 -16.38 26.26
N GLU A 31 -14.51 -16.85 26.21
CA GLU A 31 -14.90 -18.24 26.48
C GLU A 31 -15.47 -18.94 25.24
N LEU A 32 -15.06 -18.51 24.01
CA LEU A 32 -15.59 -19.07 22.77
C LEU A 32 -15.14 -20.52 22.55
N ASP A 33 -16.06 -21.37 22.11
CA ASP A 33 -15.77 -22.70 21.61
C ASP A 33 -15.96 -22.75 20.09
N GLY A 34 -15.07 -23.49 19.39
CA GLY A 34 -15.12 -23.58 17.92
C GLY A 34 -13.77 -23.92 17.32
N LYS A 35 -13.40 -23.20 16.25
CA LYS A 35 -12.10 -23.35 15.57
C LYS A 35 -11.44 -21.99 15.41
N ALA A 36 -10.11 -22.01 15.35
CA ALA A 36 -9.32 -20.88 14.89
C ALA A 36 -8.55 -21.30 13.63
N VAL A 37 -8.48 -20.38 12.65
CA VAL A 37 -7.77 -20.57 11.39
C VAL A 37 -6.72 -19.48 11.26
N LEU A 38 -5.45 -19.88 11.10
CA LEU A 38 -4.36 -18.99 10.72
C LEU A 38 -4.16 -19.11 9.20
N ALA A 39 -4.15 -17.99 8.49
CA ALA A 39 -3.89 -17.95 7.07
C ALA A 39 -2.91 -16.84 6.72
N TYR A 40 -1.96 -17.10 5.82
CA TYR A 40 -1.02 -16.13 5.26
C TYR A 40 -0.53 -16.59 3.90
N ALA A 41 0.12 -15.70 3.15
CA ALA A 41 0.89 -16.06 1.97
C ALA A 41 2.39 -15.97 2.29
N LEU A 42 3.15 -16.93 1.78
CA LEU A 42 4.62 -16.90 1.81
C LEU A 42 5.16 -15.84 0.84
N PRO A 43 6.44 -15.43 0.96
CA PRO A 43 7.06 -14.45 0.05
C PRO A 43 6.99 -14.81 -1.45
N ASP A 44 6.90 -16.09 -1.79
CA ASP A 44 6.73 -16.60 -3.16
C ASP A 44 5.27 -16.63 -3.63
N GLY A 45 4.33 -16.13 -2.81
CA GLY A 45 2.90 -16.12 -3.09
C GLY A 45 2.19 -17.43 -2.70
N THR A 46 2.90 -18.46 -2.24
CA THR A 46 2.28 -19.74 -1.83
C THR A 46 1.34 -19.52 -0.64
N PRO A 47 0.04 -19.86 -0.75
CA PRO A 47 -0.89 -19.71 0.34
C PRO A 47 -0.68 -20.79 1.40
N PHE A 48 -0.80 -20.40 2.67
CA PHE A 48 -0.77 -21.29 3.81
C PHE A 48 -2.05 -21.13 4.65
N SER A 49 -2.56 -22.24 5.17
CA SER A 49 -3.67 -22.22 6.13
C SER A 49 -3.55 -23.38 7.10
N ASP A 50 -3.73 -23.11 8.38
CA ASP A 50 -3.80 -24.08 9.46
C ASP A 50 -5.07 -23.87 10.29
N THR A 51 -5.69 -24.97 10.73
CA THR A 51 -6.94 -24.95 11.51
C THR A 51 -6.78 -25.75 12.79
N VAL A 52 -7.03 -25.11 13.92
CA VAL A 52 -6.95 -25.70 15.24
C VAL A 52 -8.28 -25.59 16.00
N ALA A 53 -8.49 -26.49 16.97
CA ALA A 53 -9.62 -26.40 17.90
C ALA A 53 -9.44 -25.17 18.82
N MET A 54 -10.52 -24.48 19.10
CA MET A 54 -10.62 -23.41 20.09
C MET A 54 -11.56 -23.86 21.20
N ASN A 55 -11.04 -23.96 22.43
CA ASN A 55 -11.78 -24.39 23.61
C ASN A 55 -11.68 -23.35 24.73
N LYS A 56 -12.81 -22.85 25.19
CA LYS A 56 -12.88 -21.76 26.16
C LYS A 56 -11.97 -20.58 25.73
N GLY A 57 -12.09 -20.16 24.48
CA GLY A 57 -11.33 -19.10 23.87
C GLY A 57 -9.85 -19.40 23.59
N LYS A 58 -9.31 -20.56 23.98
CA LYS A 58 -7.89 -20.89 23.86
C LYS A 58 -7.60 -21.64 22.58
N PHE A 59 -6.58 -21.22 21.85
CA PHE A 59 -6.05 -21.87 20.67
C PHE A 59 -4.53 -21.72 20.57
N ILE A 60 -3.86 -22.62 19.83
CA ILE A 60 -2.40 -22.60 19.66
C ILE A 60 -2.06 -23.00 18.23
N PHE A 61 -1.36 -22.11 17.51
CA PHE A 61 -0.72 -22.42 16.23
C PHE A 61 0.78 -22.62 16.43
N LYS A 62 1.39 -23.49 15.62
CA LYS A 62 2.84 -23.74 15.60
C LYS A 62 3.30 -23.92 14.16
N GLY A 63 4.43 -23.33 13.82
CA GLY A 63 5.02 -23.46 12.49
C GLY A 63 6.29 -22.64 12.36
N SER A 64 6.70 -22.41 11.13
CA SER A 64 7.83 -21.53 10.82
C SER A 64 7.59 -20.79 9.51
N VAL A 65 8.14 -19.59 9.40
CA VAL A 65 8.13 -18.80 8.18
C VAL A 65 9.56 -18.43 7.78
N PRO A 66 9.88 -18.34 6.48
CA PRO A 66 11.21 -17.96 6.03
C PRO A 66 11.54 -16.49 6.32
N ASP A 67 10.52 -15.64 6.37
CA ASP A 67 10.58 -14.21 6.69
C ASP A 67 9.30 -13.81 7.43
N VAL A 68 9.25 -12.62 8.01
CA VAL A 68 8.03 -12.08 8.61
C VAL A 68 6.96 -11.89 7.53
N VAL A 69 5.75 -12.41 7.80
CA VAL A 69 4.63 -12.27 6.88
C VAL A 69 3.40 -11.72 7.61
N ILE A 70 2.52 -11.07 6.85
CA ILE A 70 1.22 -10.64 7.37
C ILE A 70 0.26 -11.82 7.26
N GLY A 71 -0.31 -12.23 8.40
CA GLY A 71 -1.31 -13.27 8.48
C GLY A 71 -2.63 -12.74 9.03
N SER A 72 -3.67 -13.57 8.88
CA SER A 72 -4.97 -13.35 9.51
C SER A 72 -5.32 -14.54 10.40
N VAL A 73 -5.85 -14.25 11.59
CA VAL A 73 -6.48 -15.24 12.46
C VAL A 73 -7.99 -15.06 12.34
N SER A 74 -8.67 -16.11 11.87
CA SER A 74 -10.12 -16.17 11.84
C SER A 74 -10.62 -17.07 12.96
N LEU A 75 -11.41 -16.51 13.88
CA LEU A 75 -12.13 -17.29 14.89
C LEU A 75 -13.47 -17.70 14.30
N LEU A 76 -13.79 -18.98 14.36
CA LEU A 76 -15.01 -19.59 13.83
C LEU A 76 -15.81 -20.17 15.03
N PRO A 77 -16.58 -19.33 15.75
CA PRO A 77 -17.41 -19.81 16.84
C PRO A 77 -18.52 -20.72 16.31
N ALA A 78 -18.96 -21.67 17.12
CA ALA A 78 -19.99 -22.62 16.72
C ALA A 78 -21.34 -21.89 16.54
N GLY A 79 -21.83 -21.82 15.29
CA GLY A 79 -23.14 -21.21 14.96
C GLY A 79 -23.15 -19.70 14.81
N GLU A 80 -21.99 -19.05 14.76
CA GLU A 80 -21.85 -17.61 14.60
C GLU A 80 -20.99 -17.25 13.38
N ASP A 81 -21.00 -15.97 12.99
CA ASP A 81 -20.17 -15.45 11.93
C ASP A 81 -18.68 -15.46 12.29
N PRO A 82 -17.78 -15.64 11.31
CA PRO A 82 -16.35 -15.53 11.52
C PRO A 82 -15.93 -14.15 12.06
N LEU A 83 -15.01 -14.16 13.04
CA LEU A 83 -14.33 -12.97 13.55
C LEU A 83 -12.88 -12.98 13.07
N ARG A 84 -12.39 -11.88 12.51
CA ARG A 84 -11.05 -11.81 11.90
C ARG A 84 -10.17 -10.78 12.59
N ALA A 85 -8.88 -11.12 12.72
CA ALA A 85 -7.83 -10.20 13.16
C ALA A 85 -6.56 -10.43 12.35
N ASN A 86 -5.77 -9.39 12.17
CA ASN A 86 -4.45 -9.49 11.55
C ASN A 86 -3.38 -9.79 12.61
N VAL A 87 -2.29 -10.44 12.18
CA VAL A 87 -1.13 -10.75 13.00
C VAL A 87 0.12 -10.75 12.12
N TYR A 88 1.24 -10.25 12.63
CA TYR A 88 2.54 -10.52 12.01
C TYR A 88 3.02 -11.90 12.46
N VAL A 89 3.18 -12.81 11.51
CA VAL A 89 3.70 -14.15 11.78
C VAL A 89 5.22 -14.09 11.70
N GLU A 90 5.86 -14.26 12.84
CA GLU A 90 7.31 -14.16 13.03
C GLU A 90 7.81 -15.30 13.93
N ASN A 91 9.02 -15.83 13.67
CA ASN A 91 9.55 -17.01 14.35
C ASN A 91 9.95 -16.72 15.81
N CYS A 92 8.94 -16.58 16.65
CA CYS A 92 9.07 -16.39 18.09
C CYS A 92 7.77 -16.79 18.82
N PRO A 93 7.80 -16.89 20.17
CA PRO A 93 6.60 -17.08 20.96
C PRO A 93 5.73 -15.80 20.94
N LEU A 94 4.48 -15.93 20.50
CA LEU A 94 3.48 -14.86 20.44
C LEU A 94 2.31 -15.16 21.36
N THR A 95 1.76 -14.14 21.99
CA THR A 95 0.53 -14.22 22.77
C THR A 95 -0.48 -13.23 22.22
N MET A 96 -1.62 -13.73 21.72
CA MET A 96 -2.69 -12.96 21.12
C MET A 96 -3.89 -12.90 22.07
N ASN A 97 -4.25 -11.71 22.53
CA ASN A 97 -5.42 -11.45 23.35
C ASN A 97 -6.47 -10.70 22.54
N VAL A 98 -7.69 -11.24 22.53
CA VAL A 98 -8.81 -10.71 21.76
C VAL A 98 -9.87 -10.16 22.70
N ASN A 99 -10.19 -8.89 22.55
CA ASN A 99 -11.33 -8.26 23.20
C ASN A 99 -12.58 -8.42 22.32
N LEU A 100 -13.53 -9.24 22.76
CA LEU A 100 -14.75 -9.50 22.02
C LEU A 100 -15.80 -8.38 22.13
N ASP A 101 -15.60 -7.41 23.03
CA ASP A 101 -16.53 -6.27 23.17
C ASP A 101 -16.35 -5.22 22.06
N LYS A 102 -15.24 -5.30 21.31
CA LYS A 102 -14.91 -4.38 20.21
C LYS A 102 -14.86 -5.10 18.87
N VAL A 103 -16.03 -5.46 18.36
CA VAL A 103 -16.22 -6.08 17.05
C VAL A 103 -16.84 -5.07 16.10
N ILE A 104 -16.23 -4.88 14.94
CA ILE A 104 -16.77 -4.03 13.86
C ILE A 104 -17.40 -4.92 12.81
N ASP A 105 -18.67 -4.68 12.51
CA ASP A 105 -19.41 -5.43 11.48
C ASP A 105 -19.10 -4.89 10.08
N TYR A 106 -18.39 -5.70 9.31
CA TYR A 106 -18.10 -5.49 7.88
C TYR A 106 -18.85 -6.49 7.00
N ALA A 107 -20.07 -6.88 7.35
CA ALA A 107 -20.84 -7.91 6.66
C ALA A 107 -20.85 -7.73 5.13
N ARG A 108 -20.88 -6.48 4.65
CA ARG A 108 -20.78 -6.15 3.21
C ARG A 108 -19.45 -6.57 2.56
N TYR A 109 -18.38 -6.74 3.34
CA TYR A 109 -17.04 -7.09 2.89
C TYR A 109 -16.59 -8.47 3.41
N GLY A 110 -17.53 -9.30 3.88
CA GLY A 110 -17.30 -10.71 4.18
C GLY A 110 -17.01 -11.06 5.64
N GLY A 111 -17.49 -10.29 6.61
CA GLY A 111 -17.45 -10.73 8.01
C GLY A 111 -17.30 -9.64 9.04
N LYS A 112 -17.02 -10.05 10.27
CA LYS A 112 -16.79 -9.18 11.43
C LYS A 112 -15.30 -9.08 11.70
N ILE A 113 -14.81 -7.85 11.97
CA ILE A 113 -13.40 -7.59 12.27
C ILE A 113 -13.25 -7.30 13.77
N LEU A 114 -12.27 -7.92 14.38
CA LEU A 114 -11.85 -7.63 15.74
C LEU A 114 -10.95 -6.39 15.72
N SER A 115 -11.42 -5.29 16.28
CA SER A 115 -10.70 -4.02 16.29
C SER A 115 -9.79 -3.82 17.50
N ASP A 116 -9.94 -4.65 18.54
CA ASP A 116 -9.13 -4.60 19.76
C ASP A 116 -8.47 -5.96 20.00
N VAL A 117 -7.35 -6.15 19.33
CA VAL A 117 -6.50 -7.33 19.45
C VAL A 117 -5.09 -6.88 19.80
N THR A 118 -4.57 -7.42 20.89
CA THR A 118 -3.17 -7.19 21.30
C THR A 118 -2.38 -8.47 21.12
N THR A 119 -1.33 -8.43 20.30
CA THR A 119 -0.39 -9.53 20.15
C THR A 119 0.97 -9.10 20.67
N THR A 120 1.53 -9.86 21.60
CA THR A 120 2.81 -9.58 22.26
C THR A 120 3.83 -10.68 22.02
N GLY A 121 5.11 -10.39 22.23
CA GLY A 121 6.21 -11.34 22.20
C GLY A 121 7.16 -11.22 21.01
N GLY A 122 6.78 -10.48 19.95
CA GLY A 122 7.63 -10.23 18.81
C GLY A 122 7.66 -8.75 18.39
N PRO A 123 8.78 -8.26 17.84
CA PRO A 123 8.96 -6.84 17.52
C PRO A 123 7.92 -6.30 16.52
N ASN A 124 7.49 -7.12 15.55
CA ASN A 124 6.52 -6.68 14.54
C ASN A 124 5.11 -6.53 15.12
N ASN A 125 4.71 -7.41 16.03
CA ASN A 125 3.44 -7.30 16.73
C ASN A 125 3.45 -6.20 17.79
N GLU A 126 4.58 -5.97 18.49
CA GLU A 126 4.73 -4.83 19.39
C GLU A 126 4.65 -3.50 18.63
N PHE A 127 5.23 -3.41 17.44
CA PHE A 127 5.04 -2.25 16.56
C PHE A 127 3.57 -2.07 16.18
N ALA A 128 2.84 -3.13 15.82
CA ALA A 128 1.41 -3.06 15.53
C ALA A 128 0.61 -2.49 16.72
N ASN A 129 0.93 -2.90 17.96
CA ASN A 129 0.33 -2.35 19.16
C ASN A 129 0.66 -0.85 19.34
N GLN A 130 1.88 -0.42 19.04
CA GLN A 130 2.25 1.01 19.06
C GLN A 130 1.42 1.80 18.03
N MET A 131 1.25 1.28 16.82
CA MET A 131 0.44 1.89 15.77
C MET A 131 -1.04 2.03 16.18
N GLN A 132 -1.62 1.02 16.82
CA GLN A 132 -2.97 1.11 17.39
C GLN A 132 -3.08 2.21 18.46
N ASN A 133 -2.03 2.42 19.25
CA ASN A 133 -2.02 3.41 20.32
C ASN A 133 -1.85 4.86 19.81
N VAL A 134 -1.42 5.10 18.58
CA VAL A 134 -1.23 6.46 18.02
C VAL A 134 -2.49 7.32 18.23
N ARG A 135 -3.66 6.81 17.91
CA ARG A 135 -4.94 7.53 18.10
C ARG A 135 -5.23 7.86 19.56
N THR A 136 -4.88 6.97 20.47
CA THR A 136 -5.03 7.20 21.92
C THR A 136 -4.11 8.34 22.37
N VAL A 137 -2.88 8.41 21.84
CA VAL A 137 -1.94 9.51 22.12
C VAL A 137 -2.50 10.85 21.64
N ILE A 138 -3.06 10.89 20.42
CA ILE A 138 -3.68 12.11 19.86
C ILE A 138 -4.91 12.53 20.65
N ALA A 139 -5.75 11.58 21.07
CA ALA A 139 -6.93 11.85 21.88
C ALA A 139 -6.61 12.45 23.27
N GLN A 140 -5.35 12.40 23.73
CA GLN A 140 -4.90 13.06 24.96
C GLN A 140 -4.60 14.56 24.75
N ARG A 141 -4.48 15.04 23.50
CA ARG A 141 -4.31 16.46 23.19
C ARG A 141 -5.63 17.19 23.47
N PRO A 142 -5.67 18.20 24.39
CA PRO A 142 -6.92 18.80 24.83
C PRO A 142 -7.78 19.35 23.68
N GLU A 143 -7.12 19.97 22.68
CA GLU A 143 -7.73 20.58 21.51
C GLU A 143 -8.32 19.58 20.50
N LEU A 144 -7.88 18.32 20.52
CA LEU A 144 -8.33 17.26 19.61
C LEU A 144 -9.19 16.20 20.27
N LYS A 145 -9.32 16.24 21.60
CA LYS A 145 -9.98 15.19 22.39
C LYS A 145 -11.44 14.94 21.97
N GLU A 146 -12.21 16.00 21.77
CA GLU A 146 -13.63 15.87 21.39
C GLU A 146 -13.78 15.34 19.97
N LEU A 147 -12.94 15.80 19.04
CA LEU A 147 -12.92 15.31 17.67
C LEU A 147 -12.47 13.84 17.60
N ALA A 148 -11.41 13.46 18.32
CA ALA A 148 -10.93 12.07 18.37
C ALA A 148 -12.01 11.11 18.87
N ALA A 149 -12.76 11.49 19.92
CA ALA A 149 -13.88 10.70 20.43
C ALA A 149 -15.02 10.58 19.39
N ALA A 150 -15.31 11.65 18.66
CA ALA A 150 -16.34 11.63 17.63
C ALA A 150 -15.92 10.76 16.42
N ILE A 151 -14.65 10.76 16.05
CA ILE A 151 -14.11 9.87 15.00
C ILE A 151 -14.18 8.41 15.45
N GLU A 152 -13.77 8.09 16.70
CA GLU A 152 -13.85 6.73 17.25
C GLU A 152 -15.31 6.23 17.27
N GLU A 153 -16.28 7.10 17.61
CA GLU A 153 -17.70 6.76 17.54
C GLU A 153 -18.12 6.36 16.13
N VAL A 154 -17.75 7.14 15.10
CA VAL A 154 -18.05 6.82 13.69
C VAL A 154 -17.43 5.49 13.28
N GLU A 155 -16.16 5.27 13.58
CA GLU A 155 -15.45 4.05 13.19
C GLU A 155 -16.00 2.80 13.88
N SER A 156 -16.47 2.92 15.12
CA SER A 156 -17.09 1.82 15.87
C SER A 156 -18.45 1.38 15.33
N MET A 157 -19.14 2.23 14.54
CA MET A 157 -20.43 1.87 13.94
C MET A 157 -20.34 0.74 12.92
N GLY A 158 -19.15 0.54 12.29
CA GLY A 158 -19.00 -0.39 11.18
C GLY A 158 -19.86 0.02 9.97
N TYR A 159 -20.11 -0.94 9.09
CA TYR A 159 -20.83 -0.70 7.82
C TYR A 159 -22.15 -1.49 7.70
N ALA A 160 -22.67 -2.00 8.81
CA ALA A 160 -23.96 -2.71 8.82
C ALA A 160 -25.11 -1.77 8.41
N ASP A 161 -25.11 -0.53 8.91
CA ASP A 161 -25.99 0.55 8.47
C ASP A 161 -25.17 1.68 7.81
N MET A 162 -24.98 1.56 6.50
CA MET A 162 -24.22 2.54 5.71
C MET A 162 -24.85 3.95 5.74
N ALA A 163 -26.17 4.05 5.82
CA ALA A 163 -26.85 5.35 5.85
C ALA A 163 -26.58 6.07 7.17
N ALA A 164 -26.70 5.36 8.29
CA ALA A 164 -26.37 5.90 9.61
C ALA A 164 -24.89 6.27 9.71
N TYR A 165 -23.98 5.41 9.20
CA TYR A 165 -22.54 5.69 9.14
C TYR A 165 -22.25 6.99 8.36
N GLN A 166 -22.78 7.13 7.13
CA GLN A 166 -22.56 8.32 6.30
C GLN A 166 -23.16 9.59 6.94
N GLN A 167 -24.34 9.47 7.56
CA GLN A 167 -24.96 10.59 8.25
C GLN A 167 -24.09 11.06 9.42
N LYS A 168 -23.59 10.14 10.26
CA LYS A 168 -22.74 10.45 11.40
C LYS A 168 -21.39 11.03 10.95
N GLN A 169 -20.79 10.45 9.91
CA GLN A 169 -19.56 10.97 9.32
C GLN A 169 -19.72 12.42 8.83
N ALA A 170 -20.82 12.72 8.13
CA ALA A 170 -21.11 14.07 7.66
C ALA A 170 -21.39 15.07 8.79
N GLU A 171 -21.97 14.59 9.91
CA GLU A 171 -22.15 15.40 11.13
C GLU A 171 -20.81 15.79 11.72
N VAL A 172 -19.90 14.81 11.90
CA VAL A 172 -18.55 15.05 12.44
C VAL A 172 -17.76 15.98 11.53
N GLN A 173 -17.79 15.77 10.21
CA GLN A 173 -17.13 16.64 9.25
C GLN A 173 -17.60 18.09 9.31
N ARG A 174 -18.92 18.32 9.46
CA ARG A 174 -19.47 19.67 9.61
C ARG A 174 -19.13 20.32 10.95
N LYS A 175 -19.24 19.55 12.03
CA LYS A 175 -19.01 20.07 13.39
C LYS A 175 -17.54 20.44 13.61
N PHE A 176 -16.62 19.67 13.05
CA PHE A 176 -15.19 19.80 13.31
C PHE A 176 -14.37 20.20 12.08
N ALA A 177 -14.99 20.84 11.06
CA ALA A 177 -14.37 21.19 9.79
C ALA A 177 -13.02 21.92 9.96
N GLU A 178 -12.92 22.83 10.93
CA GLU A 178 -11.69 23.60 11.19
C GLU A 178 -10.61 22.80 11.92
N GLN A 179 -10.98 21.75 12.67
CA GLN A 179 -10.04 20.94 13.45
C GLN A 179 -9.57 19.67 12.72
N LEU A 180 -10.33 19.21 11.71
CA LEU A 180 -10.00 18.01 10.95
C LEU A 180 -8.59 18.02 10.34
N PRO A 181 -8.13 19.10 9.68
CA PRO A 181 -6.76 19.15 9.15
C PRO A 181 -5.73 18.92 10.27
N ALA A 182 -5.81 19.65 11.37
CA ALA A 182 -4.89 19.52 12.50
C ALA A 182 -4.91 18.12 13.14
N TYR A 183 -6.06 17.43 13.12
CA TYR A 183 -6.15 16.05 13.59
C TYR A 183 -5.41 15.09 12.67
N TYR A 184 -5.60 15.21 11.35
CA TYR A 184 -4.91 14.34 10.39
C TYR A 184 -3.41 14.62 10.33
N ASP A 185 -3.00 15.88 10.42
CA ASP A 185 -1.58 16.27 10.52
C ASP A 185 -0.93 15.65 11.78
N ALA A 186 -1.62 15.74 12.91
CA ALA A 186 -1.15 15.14 14.16
C ALA A 186 -1.08 13.61 14.09
N LEU A 187 -2.04 12.97 13.40
CA LEU A 187 -2.06 11.52 13.18
C LEU A 187 -0.88 11.10 12.32
N GLU A 188 -0.62 11.82 11.24
CA GLU A 188 0.49 11.55 10.34
C GLU A 188 1.84 11.75 11.05
N GLU A 189 2.02 12.88 11.76
CA GLU A 189 3.23 13.18 12.52
C GLU A 189 3.56 12.09 13.55
N GLU A 190 2.59 11.71 14.40
CA GLU A 190 2.81 10.68 15.43
C GLU A 190 3.04 9.30 14.79
N THR A 191 2.37 9.00 13.67
CA THR A 191 2.59 7.76 12.93
C THR A 191 4.00 7.69 12.34
N LYS A 192 4.45 8.76 11.65
CA LYS A 192 5.82 8.85 11.11
C LYS A 192 6.87 8.71 12.20
N LYS A 193 6.63 9.29 13.37
CA LYS A 193 7.51 9.16 14.54
C LYS A 193 7.59 7.71 15.01
N VAL A 194 6.46 7.01 15.18
CA VAL A 194 6.46 5.58 15.57
C VAL A 194 7.19 4.74 14.53
N ILE A 195 7.01 5.00 13.23
CA ILE A 195 7.74 4.33 12.15
C ILE A 195 9.25 4.56 12.29
N ALA A 196 9.69 5.80 12.45
CA ALA A 196 11.10 6.16 12.55
C ALA A 196 11.79 5.63 13.83
N GLU A 197 11.06 5.45 14.92
CA GLU A 197 11.56 4.88 16.17
C GLU A 197 11.76 3.35 16.11
N ASN A 198 11.35 2.69 15.02
CA ASN A 198 11.42 1.24 14.85
C ASN A 198 12.25 0.80 13.61
N PRO A 199 13.53 1.19 13.49
CA PRO A 199 14.36 0.95 12.30
C PRO A 199 14.76 -0.52 12.10
N ASP A 200 14.62 -1.35 13.13
CA ASP A 200 14.94 -2.79 13.11
C ASP A 200 13.70 -3.68 13.00
N VAL A 201 12.53 -3.10 12.64
CA VAL A 201 11.24 -3.78 12.58
C VAL A 201 10.71 -3.82 11.15
N GLU A 202 10.48 -5.02 10.61
CA GLU A 202 10.04 -5.23 9.24
C GLU A 202 8.63 -4.64 8.97
N ALA A 203 7.74 -4.70 9.97
CA ALA A 203 6.41 -4.11 9.89
C ALA A 203 6.46 -2.56 9.77
N ALA A 204 7.47 -1.91 10.33
CA ALA A 204 7.66 -0.47 10.17
C ALA A 204 8.05 -0.12 8.73
N ALA A 205 8.92 -0.93 8.10
CA ALA A 205 9.28 -0.76 6.69
C ALA A 205 8.10 -1.05 5.74
N TYR A 206 7.19 -1.97 6.08
CA TYR A 206 5.95 -2.20 5.35
C TYR A 206 5.04 -0.96 5.36
N MET A 207 4.92 -0.29 6.51
CA MET A 207 4.11 0.92 6.65
C MET A 207 4.77 2.16 6.04
N PHE A 208 6.10 2.15 5.90
CA PHE A 208 6.91 3.28 5.45
C PHE A 208 6.41 3.88 4.13
N ASN A 209 6.21 3.08 3.11
CA ASN A 209 5.84 3.53 1.77
C ASN A 209 4.56 4.41 1.78
N ARG A 210 3.59 4.04 2.61
CA ARG A 210 2.32 4.76 2.73
C ARG A 210 2.46 6.18 3.27
N TYR A 211 3.44 6.41 4.15
CA TYR A 211 3.61 7.69 4.86
C TYR A 211 4.73 8.56 4.28
N TYR A 212 5.51 8.02 3.33
CA TYR A 212 6.57 8.76 2.63
C TYR A 212 6.28 8.93 1.14
N ASN A 213 5.03 8.74 0.71
CA ASN A 213 4.65 8.80 -0.70
C ASN A 213 4.88 10.20 -1.31
N ASP A 214 4.64 11.26 -0.55
CA ASP A 214 4.81 12.65 -0.99
C ASP A 214 6.24 13.20 -0.81
N ALA A 215 7.15 12.40 -0.25
CA ALA A 215 8.55 12.78 -0.08
C ALA A 215 9.28 12.83 -1.44
N THR A 216 10.29 13.71 -1.56
CA THR A 216 11.21 13.66 -2.70
C THR A 216 11.98 12.34 -2.73
N THR A 217 12.61 12.02 -3.86
CA THR A 217 13.42 10.79 -3.98
C THR A 217 14.55 10.76 -2.95
N GLU A 218 15.20 11.89 -2.72
CA GLU A 218 16.28 12.05 -1.77
C GLU A 218 15.81 11.86 -0.33
N GLU A 219 14.70 12.49 0.06
CA GLU A 219 14.10 12.35 1.39
C GLU A 219 13.62 10.91 1.65
N PHE A 220 13.00 10.29 0.64
CA PHE A 220 12.58 8.90 0.71
C PHE A 220 13.77 7.96 0.91
N GLU A 221 14.84 8.15 0.14
CA GLU A 221 16.06 7.35 0.26
C GLU A 221 16.75 7.54 1.62
N GLU A 222 16.88 8.80 2.06
CA GLU A 222 17.48 9.11 3.37
C GLU A 222 16.70 8.42 4.50
N ALA A 223 15.39 8.55 4.51
CA ALA A 223 14.53 7.94 5.52
C ALA A 223 14.56 6.40 5.45
N PHE A 224 14.50 5.82 4.24
CA PHE A 224 14.57 4.36 4.06
C PHE A 224 15.93 3.79 4.48
N ASN A 225 17.00 4.52 4.29
CA ASN A 225 18.35 4.11 4.71
C ASN A 225 18.56 4.11 6.24
N GLN A 226 17.62 4.67 7.03
CA GLN A 226 17.65 4.54 8.50
C GLN A 226 17.34 3.10 8.94
N TYR A 227 16.61 2.32 8.14
CA TYR A 227 16.37 0.92 8.45
C TYR A 227 17.65 0.09 8.37
N SER A 228 17.76 -0.93 9.25
CA SER A 228 18.87 -1.88 9.18
C SER A 228 18.88 -2.64 7.83
N GLU A 229 20.05 -3.11 7.43
CA GLU A 229 20.21 -3.88 6.19
C GLU A 229 19.28 -5.11 6.15
N LYS A 230 19.11 -5.79 7.29
CA LYS A 230 18.18 -6.91 7.43
C LYS A 230 16.76 -6.49 7.07
N VAL A 231 16.27 -5.38 7.64
CA VAL A 231 14.92 -4.88 7.39
C VAL A 231 14.75 -4.41 5.96
N ARG A 232 15.69 -3.64 5.42
CA ARG A 232 15.63 -3.18 4.02
C ARG A 232 15.59 -4.32 3.01
N ASN A 233 16.18 -5.49 3.34
CA ASN A 233 16.19 -6.68 2.49
C ASN A 233 15.05 -7.66 2.78
N SER A 234 14.22 -7.40 3.79
CA SER A 234 13.09 -8.27 4.14
C SER A 234 11.98 -8.28 3.08
N PHE A 235 11.11 -9.27 3.17
CA PHE A 235 9.93 -9.39 2.32
C PHE A 235 8.98 -8.18 2.53
N LEU A 236 8.74 -7.75 3.75
CA LEU A 236 7.83 -6.65 4.05
C LEU A 236 8.35 -5.28 3.56
N ALA A 237 9.65 -5.12 3.34
CA ALA A 237 10.23 -3.91 2.77
C ALA A 237 10.29 -3.93 1.22
N ALA A 238 9.78 -4.97 0.56
CA ALA A 238 9.89 -5.11 -0.89
C ALA A 238 9.27 -3.92 -1.65
N GLU A 239 8.08 -3.48 -1.25
CA GLU A 239 7.42 -2.34 -1.90
C GLU A 239 8.22 -1.04 -1.78
N ALA A 240 8.80 -0.76 -0.61
CA ALA A 240 9.62 0.44 -0.42
C ALA A 240 10.92 0.39 -1.25
N ARG A 241 11.53 -0.81 -1.40
CA ARG A 241 12.70 -0.99 -2.29
C ARG A 241 12.35 -0.78 -3.75
N GLU A 242 11.23 -1.35 -4.21
CA GLU A 242 10.73 -1.22 -5.58
C GLU A 242 10.39 0.24 -5.88
N GLU A 243 9.72 0.92 -4.96
CA GLU A 243 9.40 2.33 -5.07
C GLU A 243 10.65 3.20 -5.18
N LEU A 244 11.64 3.01 -4.29
CA LEU A 244 12.89 3.75 -4.37
C LEU A 244 13.64 3.51 -5.69
N ALA A 245 13.65 2.25 -6.17
CA ALA A 245 14.26 1.91 -7.44
C ALA A 245 13.55 2.59 -8.62
N ALA A 246 12.22 2.58 -8.63
CA ALA A 246 11.40 3.25 -9.64
C ALA A 246 11.61 4.77 -9.64
N ARG A 247 11.58 5.42 -8.47
CA ARG A 247 11.85 6.86 -8.32
C ARG A 247 13.23 7.25 -8.89
N LYS A 248 14.27 6.47 -8.58
CA LYS A 248 15.62 6.70 -9.11
C LYS A 248 15.71 6.50 -10.61
N ALA A 249 15.04 5.49 -11.13
CA ALA A 249 15.05 5.16 -12.55
C ALA A 249 14.23 6.15 -13.39
N THR A 250 13.29 6.87 -12.79
CA THR A 250 12.38 7.80 -13.48
C THR A 250 12.63 9.27 -13.15
N GLN A 251 13.67 9.60 -12.39
CA GLN A 251 14.03 11.00 -12.13
C GLN A 251 14.63 11.67 -13.39
N PRO A 252 14.51 12.99 -13.54
CA PRO A 252 15.03 13.71 -14.68
C PRO A 252 16.53 13.44 -14.92
N GLY A 253 16.88 13.10 -16.16
CA GLY A 253 18.24 12.75 -16.59
C GLY A 253 18.61 11.28 -16.43
N ALA A 254 17.82 10.46 -15.72
CA ALA A 254 18.02 9.01 -15.66
C ALA A 254 17.68 8.35 -17.01
N GLU A 255 18.33 7.24 -17.33
CA GLU A 255 17.93 6.38 -18.45
C GLU A 255 16.60 5.69 -18.07
N ALA A 256 15.56 5.91 -18.89
CA ALA A 256 14.23 5.35 -18.61
C ALA A 256 14.28 3.81 -18.61
N PRO A 257 13.57 3.13 -17.68
CA PRO A 257 13.48 1.69 -17.67
C PRO A 257 13.01 1.14 -19.02
N ASP A 258 13.85 0.33 -19.68
CA ASP A 258 13.47 -0.29 -20.95
C ASP A 258 12.49 -1.44 -20.73
N PHE A 259 11.59 -1.63 -21.68
CA PHE A 259 10.65 -2.73 -21.66
C PHE A 259 10.32 -3.21 -23.07
N THR A 260 9.88 -4.46 -23.15
CA THR A 260 9.28 -5.03 -24.36
C THR A 260 7.90 -5.55 -23.98
N LEU A 261 6.87 -5.07 -24.68
CA LEU A 261 5.47 -5.45 -24.53
C LEU A 261 4.84 -5.72 -25.89
N ASN A 262 3.73 -6.44 -25.93
CA ASN A 262 3.05 -6.75 -27.16
C ASN A 262 2.04 -5.67 -27.56
N ASP A 263 2.01 -5.35 -28.87
CA ASP A 263 1.00 -4.49 -29.49
C ASP A 263 -0.33 -5.23 -29.67
N GLN A 264 -1.31 -4.54 -30.29
CA GLN A 264 -2.66 -5.09 -30.56
C GLN A 264 -2.63 -6.37 -31.43
N ASP A 265 -1.62 -6.55 -32.25
CA ASP A 265 -1.46 -7.68 -33.17
C ASP A 265 -0.59 -8.80 -32.59
N GLY A 266 -0.04 -8.57 -31.37
CA GLY A 266 0.84 -9.49 -30.67
C GLY A 266 2.30 -9.37 -31.08
N ASN A 267 2.70 -8.30 -31.78
CA ASN A 267 4.08 -8.05 -32.11
C ASN A 267 4.80 -7.38 -30.94
N PRO A 268 6.04 -7.77 -30.62
CA PRO A 268 6.81 -7.15 -29.55
C PRO A 268 7.26 -5.73 -29.95
N VAL A 269 7.00 -4.77 -29.09
CA VAL A 269 7.48 -3.39 -29.20
C VAL A 269 8.40 -3.12 -28.02
N THR A 270 9.63 -2.68 -28.30
CA THR A 270 10.61 -2.31 -27.28
C THR A 270 10.74 -0.80 -27.21
N LEU A 271 10.69 -0.22 -25.99
CA LEU A 271 10.76 1.23 -25.80
C LEU A 271 12.06 1.80 -26.42
N SER A 272 13.20 1.16 -26.21
CA SER A 272 14.50 1.62 -26.76
C SER A 272 14.56 1.63 -28.29
N SER A 273 13.64 0.95 -28.99
CA SER A 273 13.55 1.05 -30.46
C SER A 273 13.05 2.41 -30.95
N LEU A 274 12.47 3.23 -30.06
CA LEU A 274 11.97 4.58 -30.35
C LEU A 274 13.03 5.67 -30.14
N ARG A 275 14.25 5.31 -29.76
CA ARG A 275 15.36 6.26 -29.63
C ARG A 275 15.57 7.04 -30.93
N GLY A 276 15.98 8.29 -30.81
CA GLY A 276 16.05 9.27 -31.91
C GLY A 276 14.82 10.18 -31.97
N GLN A 277 13.77 9.88 -31.26
CA GLN A 277 12.55 10.69 -31.11
C GLN A 277 12.37 11.10 -29.64
N TYR A 278 11.63 12.19 -29.38
CA TYR A 278 11.04 12.41 -28.08
C TYR A 278 9.90 11.42 -27.90
N VAL A 279 9.76 10.80 -26.72
CA VAL A 279 8.75 9.77 -26.48
C VAL A 279 7.91 10.14 -25.27
N ILE A 280 6.60 10.12 -25.41
CA ILE A 280 5.67 10.12 -24.27
C ILE A 280 5.34 8.66 -23.97
N VAL A 281 5.68 8.19 -22.77
CA VAL A 281 5.16 6.93 -22.22
C VAL A 281 3.87 7.29 -21.44
N ASP A 282 2.72 6.87 -22.00
CA ASP A 282 1.38 7.17 -21.51
C ASP A 282 0.80 5.93 -20.83
N PHE A 283 0.72 5.95 -19.49
CA PHE A 283 0.07 4.88 -18.71
C PHE A 283 -1.43 5.15 -18.61
N TRP A 284 -2.21 4.24 -19.16
CA TRP A 284 -3.67 4.38 -19.29
C TRP A 284 -4.40 3.04 -19.15
N ALA A 285 -5.74 3.03 -19.23
CA ALA A 285 -6.54 1.82 -19.38
C ALA A 285 -7.90 2.10 -20.05
N SER A 286 -8.52 1.06 -20.61
CA SER A 286 -9.84 1.16 -21.24
C SER A 286 -10.95 1.59 -20.28
N TRP A 287 -10.87 1.21 -19.03
CA TRP A 287 -11.78 1.55 -17.93
C TRP A 287 -11.48 2.90 -17.27
N CYS A 288 -10.33 3.50 -17.55
CA CYS A 288 -9.92 4.79 -17.00
C CYS A 288 -10.66 5.94 -17.70
N LYS A 289 -11.73 6.43 -17.10
CA LYS A 289 -12.51 7.55 -17.65
C LYS A 289 -11.71 8.84 -17.84
N PRO A 290 -10.86 9.29 -16.87
CA PRO A 290 -10.03 10.48 -17.08
C PRO A 290 -9.03 10.30 -18.22
N CYS A 291 -8.39 9.13 -18.36
CA CYS A 291 -7.46 8.85 -19.46
C CYS A 291 -8.16 9.04 -20.81
N ARG A 292 -9.32 8.40 -20.99
CA ARG A 292 -10.08 8.47 -22.24
C ARG A 292 -10.63 9.88 -22.54
N ALA A 293 -10.98 10.63 -21.51
CA ALA A 293 -11.37 12.03 -21.66
C ALA A 293 -10.22 12.92 -22.16
N GLY A 294 -8.97 12.59 -21.85
CA GLY A 294 -7.74 13.29 -22.33
C GLY A 294 -7.33 12.93 -23.76
N MET A 295 -7.79 11.78 -24.34
CA MET A 295 -7.36 11.33 -25.65
C MET A 295 -7.56 12.33 -26.79
N PRO A 296 -8.66 13.14 -26.87
CA PRO A 296 -8.80 14.17 -27.91
C PRO A 296 -7.67 15.20 -27.87
N ALA A 297 -7.28 15.67 -26.68
CA ALA A 297 -6.20 16.64 -26.53
C ALA A 297 -4.84 16.01 -26.89
N MET A 298 -4.58 14.78 -26.46
CA MET A 298 -3.38 14.03 -26.86
C MET A 298 -3.30 13.82 -28.38
N LYS A 299 -4.42 13.62 -29.08
CA LYS A 299 -4.43 13.53 -30.55
C LYS A 299 -4.02 14.83 -31.23
N GLU A 300 -4.46 15.98 -30.73
CA GLU A 300 -4.03 17.29 -31.29
C GLU A 300 -2.53 17.52 -31.02
N LEU A 301 -2.04 17.16 -29.84
CA LEU A 301 -0.62 17.22 -29.49
C LEU A 301 0.21 16.30 -30.39
N TYR A 302 -0.21 15.05 -30.59
CA TYR A 302 0.45 14.11 -31.48
C TYR A 302 0.49 14.61 -32.93
N LYS A 303 -0.64 15.09 -33.45
CA LYS A 303 -0.75 15.66 -34.79
C LYS A 303 0.21 16.84 -35.01
N LYS A 304 0.38 17.71 -33.98
CA LYS A 304 1.26 18.88 -34.05
C LYS A 304 2.74 18.47 -34.02
N TYR A 305 3.13 17.53 -33.18
CA TYR A 305 4.52 17.27 -32.85
C TYR A 305 5.10 15.97 -33.44
N HIS A 306 4.28 15.00 -33.83
CA HIS A 306 4.77 13.77 -34.48
C HIS A 306 5.62 14.06 -35.75
N PRO A 307 5.21 14.98 -36.64
CA PRO A 307 6.06 15.33 -37.80
C PRO A 307 7.39 16.01 -37.42
N LYS A 308 7.54 16.44 -36.16
CA LYS A 308 8.74 17.08 -35.63
C LYS A 308 9.60 16.12 -34.78
N GLY A 309 9.22 14.85 -34.70
CA GLY A 309 9.98 13.82 -34.00
C GLY A 309 9.48 13.47 -32.60
N LEU A 310 8.18 13.61 -32.35
CA LEU A 310 7.51 13.03 -31.16
C LEU A 310 6.90 11.68 -31.51
N GLU A 311 7.03 10.71 -30.61
CA GLU A 311 6.21 9.48 -30.60
C GLU A 311 5.47 9.35 -29.28
N ILE A 312 4.37 8.61 -29.26
CA ILE A 312 3.62 8.23 -28.04
C ILE A 312 3.55 6.71 -27.99
N ILE A 313 3.86 6.13 -26.85
CA ILE A 313 3.61 4.73 -26.55
C ILE A 313 2.65 4.63 -25.38
N GLY A 314 1.40 4.19 -25.64
CA GLY A 314 0.38 3.96 -24.64
C GLY A 314 0.57 2.58 -24.00
N VAL A 315 0.93 2.55 -22.74
CA VAL A 315 1.09 1.34 -21.93
C VAL A 315 -0.19 1.12 -21.14
N SER A 316 -0.94 0.09 -21.49
CA SER A 316 -2.25 -0.17 -20.90
C SER A 316 -2.16 -1.08 -19.67
N ASP A 317 -2.87 -0.69 -18.59
CA ASP A 317 -3.10 -1.46 -17.36
C ASP A 317 -4.36 -2.35 -17.45
N ASP A 318 -4.67 -2.84 -18.66
CA ASP A 318 -5.86 -3.69 -18.90
C ASP A 318 -5.52 -5.18 -18.76
N THR A 319 -6.27 -5.89 -17.94
CA THR A 319 -6.28 -7.36 -17.92
C THR A 319 -7.23 -7.95 -18.98
N ASP A 320 -8.22 -7.18 -19.45
CA ASP A 320 -9.10 -7.57 -20.57
C ASP A 320 -8.59 -6.96 -21.88
N HIS A 321 -7.83 -7.74 -22.63
CA HIS A 321 -7.27 -7.34 -23.93
C HIS A 321 -8.33 -7.00 -24.98
N ASN A 322 -9.57 -7.54 -24.88
CA ASN A 322 -10.65 -7.17 -25.79
C ASN A 322 -11.20 -5.79 -25.47
N ALA A 323 -11.38 -5.47 -24.18
CA ALA A 323 -11.78 -4.13 -23.76
C ALA A 323 -10.74 -3.08 -24.18
N TRP A 324 -9.45 -3.36 -24.02
CA TRP A 324 -8.34 -2.53 -24.47
C TRP A 324 -8.38 -2.25 -25.99
N LYS A 325 -8.44 -3.29 -26.83
CA LYS A 325 -8.53 -3.15 -28.30
C LYS A 325 -9.76 -2.37 -28.73
N ASN A 326 -10.89 -2.62 -28.10
CA ASN A 326 -12.14 -1.89 -28.38
C ASN A 326 -12.03 -0.41 -28.01
N ALA A 327 -11.38 -0.07 -26.91
CA ALA A 327 -11.17 1.32 -26.50
C ALA A 327 -10.27 2.06 -27.51
N ILE A 328 -9.16 1.48 -27.95
CA ILE A 328 -8.29 2.05 -28.99
C ILE A 328 -9.08 2.30 -30.30
N ALA A 329 -9.86 1.32 -30.74
CA ALA A 329 -10.68 1.46 -31.96
C ALA A 329 -11.75 2.54 -31.84
N GLN A 330 -12.37 2.69 -30.65
CA GLN A 330 -13.38 3.73 -30.40
C GLN A 330 -12.76 5.12 -30.34
N ASP A 331 -11.63 5.26 -29.65
CA ASP A 331 -10.96 6.55 -29.45
C ASP A 331 -10.11 6.96 -30.69
N GLN A 332 -9.85 6.01 -31.60
CA GLN A 332 -9.08 6.24 -32.83
C GLN A 332 -7.73 6.93 -32.57
N THR A 333 -7.00 6.46 -31.59
CA THR A 333 -5.69 6.97 -31.21
C THR A 333 -4.64 6.48 -32.23
N PRO A 334 -3.83 7.37 -32.85
CA PRO A 334 -2.98 7.03 -34.00
C PRO A 334 -1.57 6.55 -33.62
N TRP A 335 -1.23 6.48 -32.35
CA TRP A 335 0.10 6.12 -31.84
C TRP A 335 0.21 4.66 -31.45
N ILE A 336 1.40 4.26 -31.00
CA ILE A 336 1.71 2.89 -30.55
C ILE A 336 0.95 2.56 -29.27
N HIS A 337 0.30 1.41 -29.23
CA HIS A 337 -0.35 0.88 -28.03
C HIS A 337 0.20 -0.50 -27.69
N VAL A 338 0.59 -0.67 -26.43
CA VAL A 338 1.01 -1.94 -25.86
C VAL A 338 0.25 -2.23 -24.58
N VAL A 339 0.15 -3.50 -24.19
CA VAL A 339 -0.53 -3.92 -22.97
C VAL A 339 0.50 -4.46 -21.97
N ASP A 340 0.43 -4.01 -20.72
CA ASP A 340 1.33 -4.44 -19.67
C ASP A 340 1.00 -5.86 -19.18
N GLU A 341 1.90 -6.45 -18.42
CA GLU A 341 1.84 -7.83 -17.93
C GLU A 341 1.61 -7.83 -16.41
N PHE A 342 0.78 -8.78 -15.96
CA PHE A 342 0.48 -9.00 -14.55
C PHE A 342 1.05 -10.34 -14.10
N PRO A 343 2.37 -10.44 -13.87
CA PRO A 343 3.02 -11.72 -13.57
C PRO A 343 2.63 -12.29 -12.19
N VAL A 344 2.11 -11.44 -11.30
CA VAL A 344 1.68 -11.81 -9.96
C VAL A 344 0.26 -11.32 -9.73
N GLU A 345 -0.63 -12.21 -9.33
CA GLU A 345 -2.02 -11.88 -9.02
C GLU A 345 -2.09 -10.86 -7.88
N ASN A 346 -3.00 -9.89 -8.00
CA ASN A 346 -3.20 -8.80 -7.03
C ASN A 346 -1.98 -7.87 -6.82
N ARG A 347 -1.02 -7.84 -7.76
CA ARG A 347 0.04 -6.83 -7.81
C ARG A 347 -0.15 -5.91 -9.03
N PRO A 348 0.37 -4.67 -8.99
CA PRO A 348 0.40 -3.79 -10.15
C PRO A 348 1.11 -4.43 -11.35
N ALA A 349 0.80 -3.93 -12.54
CA ALA A 349 1.43 -4.37 -13.77
C ALA A 349 2.95 -4.14 -13.77
N ARG A 350 3.68 -4.99 -14.48
CA ARG A 350 5.16 -5.07 -14.44
C ARG A 350 5.86 -3.75 -14.80
N VAL A 351 5.46 -3.13 -15.88
CA VAL A 351 6.08 -1.88 -16.34
C VAL A 351 5.60 -0.70 -15.49
N GLY A 352 4.32 -0.71 -15.07
CA GLY A 352 3.79 0.25 -14.11
C GLY A 352 4.63 0.31 -12.82
N LEU A 353 5.04 -0.85 -12.27
CA LEU A 353 5.94 -0.93 -11.11
C LEU A 353 7.33 -0.34 -11.40
N LEU A 354 7.92 -0.62 -12.58
CA LEU A 354 9.24 -0.10 -12.95
C LEU A 354 9.27 1.44 -13.03
N TYR A 355 8.12 2.05 -13.35
CA TYR A 355 7.97 3.49 -13.47
C TYR A 355 7.38 4.16 -12.22
N GLY A 356 7.07 3.41 -11.17
CA GLY A 356 6.43 3.94 -9.96
C GLY A 356 5.04 4.54 -10.25
N VAL A 357 4.25 3.88 -11.09
CA VAL A 357 2.91 4.34 -11.46
C VAL A 357 1.90 3.84 -10.44
N HIS A 358 1.38 4.74 -9.63
CA HIS A 358 0.37 4.45 -8.59
C HIS A 358 -1.04 4.82 -9.02
N TYR A 359 -1.19 5.64 -10.05
CA TYR A 359 -2.48 6.08 -10.61
C TYR A 359 -2.33 6.38 -12.10
N ILE A 360 -3.43 6.31 -12.81
CA ILE A 360 -3.53 6.66 -14.22
C ILE A 360 -4.62 7.73 -14.43
N PRO A 361 -4.42 8.66 -15.41
CA PRO A 361 -3.29 8.73 -16.35
C PRO A 361 -1.97 9.15 -15.68
N SER A 362 -0.85 8.66 -16.20
CA SER A 362 0.50 9.12 -15.83
C SER A 362 1.35 9.21 -17.09
N TYR A 363 2.05 10.33 -17.28
CA TYR A 363 2.85 10.60 -18.48
C TYR A 363 4.30 10.82 -18.13
N PHE A 364 5.21 10.12 -18.83
CA PHE A 364 6.64 10.36 -18.76
C PHE A 364 7.14 10.84 -20.12
N LEU A 365 7.81 11.99 -20.16
CA LEU A 365 8.45 12.49 -21.36
C LEU A 365 9.92 12.08 -21.38
N LEU A 366 10.36 11.49 -22.48
CA LEU A 366 11.73 11.05 -22.71
C LEU A 366 12.39 11.88 -23.83
N ASP A 367 13.69 12.11 -23.71
CA ASP A 367 14.50 12.70 -24.76
C ASP A 367 14.87 11.68 -25.87
N LYS A 368 15.59 12.15 -26.89
CA LYS A 368 15.98 11.32 -28.04
C LYS A 368 16.98 10.21 -27.69
N GLU A 369 17.69 10.34 -26.61
CA GLU A 369 18.61 9.35 -26.04
C GLU A 369 17.88 8.31 -25.19
N GLY A 370 16.60 8.53 -24.85
CA GLY A 370 15.79 7.68 -24.00
C GLY A 370 15.93 8.01 -22.51
N LYS A 371 16.40 9.21 -22.18
CA LYS A 371 16.44 9.69 -20.80
C LYS A 371 15.16 10.39 -20.41
N VAL A 372 14.80 10.25 -19.16
CA VAL A 372 13.63 10.90 -18.59
C VAL A 372 13.82 12.41 -18.52
N ILE A 373 12.93 13.17 -19.16
CA ILE A 373 12.83 14.62 -18.99
C ILE A 373 12.01 14.93 -17.73
N GLY A 374 10.91 14.18 -17.52
CA GLY A 374 10.09 14.28 -16.31
C GLY A 374 8.81 13.46 -16.41
N LYS A 375 8.17 13.26 -15.24
CA LYS A 375 6.76 12.90 -15.11
C LYS A 375 5.96 14.21 -15.14
N MET A 376 4.92 14.32 -15.96
CA MET A 376 4.24 15.57 -16.26
C MET A 376 2.73 15.37 -16.33
N GLU A 377 2.00 16.41 -15.99
CA GLU A 377 0.57 16.51 -16.32
C GLU A 377 0.39 16.97 -17.78
N HIS A 378 -0.82 16.81 -18.31
CA HIS A 378 -1.09 17.08 -19.74
C HIS A 378 -0.71 18.51 -20.17
N GLU A 379 -1.02 19.51 -19.35
CA GLU A 379 -0.73 20.93 -19.63
C GLU A 379 0.77 21.21 -19.64
N GLU A 380 1.52 20.52 -18.77
CA GLU A 380 2.98 20.61 -18.69
C GLU A 380 3.65 19.97 -19.92
N LEU A 381 3.09 18.85 -20.42
CA LEU A 381 3.56 18.18 -21.64
C LEU A 381 3.50 19.13 -22.85
N GLU A 382 2.37 19.82 -23.06
CA GLU A 382 2.23 20.75 -24.19
C GLU A 382 3.25 21.88 -24.14
N ALA A 383 3.40 22.49 -22.95
CA ALA A 383 4.37 23.57 -22.74
C ALA A 383 5.81 23.09 -22.99
N LYS A 384 6.15 21.89 -22.48
CA LYS A 384 7.50 21.34 -22.65
C LYS A 384 7.81 20.93 -24.07
N LEU A 385 6.86 20.36 -24.79
CA LEU A 385 7.02 20.01 -26.19
C LEU A 385 7.13 21.25 -27.08
N ALA A 386 6.44 22.35 -26.74
CA ALA A 386 6.62 23.62 -27.43
C ALA A 386 8.05 24.17 -27.26
N GLU A 387 8.61 24.09 -26.04
CA GLU A 387 10.01 24.45 -25.78
C GLU A 387 11.01 23.61 -26.59
N LEU A 388 10.76 22.32 -26.76
CA LEU A 388 11.69 21.37 -27.37
C LEU A 388 11.58 21.30 -28.91
N LEU A 389 10.39 21.58 -29.47
CA LEU A 389 10.06 21.27 -30.87
C LEU A 389 9.52 22.46 -31.66
N ASP A 390 9.18 23.60 -31.08
CA ASP A 390 8.81 24.82 -31.76
C ASP A 390 10.02 25.77 -31.96
#